data_937f98c0ced42aa33d1d09b612e72a8f
#
_entry.id   937f98c0ced42aa33d1d09b612e72a8f
#
_cell.length_a   1.000
_cell.length_b   1.000
_cell.length_c   1.000
_cell.angle_alpha   90.00
_cell.angle_beta   90.00
_cell.angle_gamma   90.00
#
_symmetry.space_group_name_H-M   'P 1'
#
loop_
_entity.id
_entity.type
_entity.pdbx_description
1 polymer ?
#
loop_
_entity_poly.entity_id
_entity_poly.type
_entity_poly.pdbx_seq_one_letter_code
_entity_poly.pdbx_strand_id
1 'polypeptide(L)'
;MRVLHLTPEFPPVIWGGLGTAVGGLANASARAGMSVGVLLVGGPLVTGDHHYGGWQPFPFEKIPSDAVVNRDGVVFFHVSPDEAYERGLRLGSEWKPDVIHLHTAWLAPLAQMIRERTNAPMVLTVHSLDRAEYEVGEFVTQWTAQDAAIAEANRVIAISQSEQDLMEIYCPEVLSSVRIAGNGIDDSIDAGNSVRKRCWNKENPVVLFTGRFVQRKGIMELLAAIPQVLKIAPTTQFVLVGGYGGGAEIERDWMLETLLPYRDRVHFTGWLSPSDVAKWYGAADILVVPSWYEPFGMVVLEGMLYGLPIAATDVGGPAEILEHERTALLFPAKNVAALTDTLLRLITDSLLRRKLGKAASSEVRKKWLWSQMVKKFRRIYQETIETAKLN
;
A
#
# COMPACT_ATOMS: atom_id res chain seq x y z
N MET A 1 -3.55 9.49 -25.27
CA MET A 1 -3.39 8.10 -24.76
C MET A 1 -4.49 7.84 -23.75
N ARG A 2 -5.26 6.78 -23.99
CA ARG A 2 -6.38 6.33 -23.16
C ARG A 2 -5.93 5.11 -22.36
N VAL A 3 -5.90 5.23 -21.04
CA VAL A 3 -5.48 4.16 -20.12
C VAL A 3 -6.71 3.64 -19.40
N LEU A 4 -6.95 2.33 -19.45
CA LEU A 4 -8.00 1.69 -18.68
C LEU A 4 -7.38 0.90 -17.53
N HIS A 5 -7.59 1.35 -16.30
CA HIS A 5 -7.20 0.61 -15.10
C HIS A 5 -8.27 -0.41 -14.71
N LEU A 6 -7.87 -1.66 -14.47
CA LEU A 6 -8.71 -2.71 -13.89
C LEU A 6 -8.23 -2.99 -12.47
N THR A 7 -9.12 -2.81 -11.49
CA THR A 7 -8.77 -2.92 -10.07
C THR A 7 -9.98 -3.31 -9.21
N PRO A 8 -9.78 -4.02 -8.08
CA PRO A 8 -10.83 -4.24 -7.08
C PRO A 8 -10.93 -3.10 -6.06
N GLU A 9 -9.94 -2.22 -6.02
CA GLU A 9 -9.84 -1.13 -5.06
C GLU A 9 -9.59 0.20 -5.75
N PHE A 10 -10.35 1.21 -5.39
CA PHE A 10 -10.16 2.60 -5.82
C PHE A 10 -10.82 3.53 -4.79
N PRO A 11 -10.26 4.71 -4.48
CA PRO A 11 -10.91 5.63 -3.54
C PRO A 11 -12.36 5.97 -3.95
N PRO A 12 -13.33 5.95 -3.03
CA PRO A 12 -13.19 5.79 -1.58
C PRO A 12 -13.10 4.34 -1.08
N VAL A 13 -13.19 3.33 -1.95
CA VAL A 13 -13.12 1.90 -1.59
C VAL A 13 -11.65 1.48 -1.52
N ILE A 14 -11.07 1.53 -0.33
CA ILE A 14 -9.66 1.21 -0.07
C ILE A 14 -9.57 0.23 1.09
N TRP A 15 -8.89 -0.91 0.89
CA TRP A 15 -8.61 -1.88 1.94
C TRP A 15 -7.12 -1.93 2.30
N GLY A 16 -6.29 -1.23 1.51
CA GLY A 16 -4.85 -1.24 1.71
C GLY A 16 -4.08 -0.32 0.78
N GLY A 17 -2.80 -0.60 0.64
CA GLY A 17 -1.91 0.17 -0.22
C GLY A 17 -2.29 0.14 -1.71
N LEU A 18 -2.96 -0.93 -2.16
CA LEU A 18 -3.38 -1.09 -3.55
C LEU A 18 -4.30 0.04 -3.99
N GLY A 19 -5.42 0.24 -3.30
CA GLY A 19 -6.38 1.28 -3.66
C GLY A 19 -5.79 2.70 -3.61
N THR A 20 -4.93 2.96 -2.62
CA THR A 20 -4.18 4.23 -2.52
C THR A 20 -3.25 4.42 -3.72
N ALA A 21 -2.50 3.38 -4.10
CA ALA A 21 -1.56 3.43 -5.21
C ALA A 21 -2.28 3.62 -6.55
N VAL A 22 -3.34 2.83 -6.81
CA VAL A 22 -4.10 2.93 -8.06
C VAL A 22 -4.81 4.28 -8.16
N GLY A 23 -5.42 4.75 -7.09
CA GLY A 23 -6.06 6.06 -7.05
C GLY A 23 -5.09 7.21 -7.32
N GLY A 24 -3.92 7.18 -6.68
CA GLY A 24 -2.87 8.17 -6.90
C GLY A 24 -2.34 8.16 -8.34
N LEU A 25 -2.07 6.97 -8.90
CA LEU A 25 -1.61 6.83 -10.27
C LEU A 25 -2.64 7.31 -11.28
N ALA A 26 -3.91 6.92 -11.14
CA ALA A 26 -4.98 7.32 -12.05
C ALA A 26 -5.17 8.84 -12.06
N ASN A 27 -5.26 9.45 -10.88
CA ASN A 27 -5.39 10.91 -10.75
C ASN A 27 -4.17 11.65 -11.32
N ALA A 28 -2.96 11.19 -11.03
CA ALA A 28 -1.73 11.78 -11.57
C ALA A 28 -1.66 11.62 -13.10
N SER A 29 -2.11 10.48 -13.63
CA SER A 29 -2.19 10.22 -15.07
C SER A 29 -3.14 11.20 -15.76
N ALA A 30 -4.32 11.43 -15.18
CA ALA A 30 -5.29 12.40 -15.69
C ALA A 30 -4.74 13.82 -15.63
N ARG A 31 -4.16 14.25 -14.52
CA ARG A 31 -3.48 15.56 -14.38
C ARG A 31 -2.32 15.72 -15.38
N ALA A 32 -1.67 14.61 -15.75
CA ALA A 32 -0.62 14.62 -16.79
C ALA A 32 -1.16 14.62 -18.22
N GLY A 33 -2.48 14.75 -18.42
CA GLY A 33 -3.13 14.86 -19.75
C GLY A 33 -3.36 13.51 -20.45
N MET A 34 -3.42 12.40 -19.72
CA MET A 34 -3.92 11.13 -20.23
C MET A 34 -5.44 11.05 -20.02
N SER A 35 -6.15 10.38 -20.94
CA SER A 35 -7.54 10.03 -20.70
C SER A 35 -7.58 8.75 -19.87
N VAL A 36 -8.10 8.81 -18.65
CA VAL A 36 -8.06 7.71 -17.70
C VAL A 36 -9.45 7.16 -17.46
N GLY A 37 -9.63 5.87 -17.69
CA GLY A 37 -10.77 5.08 -17.27
C GLY A 37 -10.38 4.14 -16.13
N VAL A 38 -11.24 3.97 -15.14
CA VAL A 38 -11.09 3.00 -14.07
C VAL A 38 -12.28 2.08 -14.06
N LEU A 39 -12.06 0.81 -14.35
CA LEU A 39 -13.05 -0.24 -14.19
C LEU A 39 -12.81 -0.89 -12.81
N LEU A 40 -13.62 -0.48 -11.84
CA LEU A 40 -13.64 -1.06 -10.50
C LEU A 40 -14.53 -2.28 -10.53
N VAL A 41 -13.94 -3.45 -10.32
CA VAL A 41 -14.64 -4.72 -10.21
C VAL A 41 -14.64 -5.16 -8.75
N GLY A 42 -15.72 -4.90 -8.08
CA GLY A 42 -15.89 -5.21 -6.67
C GLY A 42 -17.09 -4.44 -6.17
N GLY A 43 -17.71 -4.92 -5.14
CA GLY A 43 -18.79 -4.22 -4.48
C GLY A 43 -18.38 -3.86 -3.07
N PRO A 44 -19.13 -3.02 -2.36
CA PRO A 44 -19.18 -3.17 -0.95
C PRO A 44 -19.53 -4.64 -0.72
N LEU A 45 -18.74 -5.35 0.06
CA LEU A 45 -19.07 -6.69 0.51
C LEU A 45 -20.34 -6.60 1.36
N VAL A 46 -21.45 -6.48 0.67
CA VAL A 46 -22.77 -6.47 1.26
C VAL A 46 -23.30 -7.86 1.09
N THR A 47 -23.44 -8.45 2.23
CA THR A 47 -24.35 -9.55 2.52
C THR A 47 -23.99 -10.92 2.00
N GLY A 48 -23.81 -11.79 2.95
CA GLY A 48 -24.02 -13.22 2.84
C GLY A 48 -22.74 -14.02 2.70
N ASP A 49 -22.35 -14.61 3.81
CA ASP A 49 -21.66 -15.91 3.92
C ASP A 49 -20.25 -16.12 3.32
N HIS A 50 -19.54 -15.10 2.97
CA HIS A 50 -18.11 -15.24 2.82
C HIS A 50 -17.43 -14.73 4.10
N HIS A 51 -17.20 -15.64 5.03
CA HIS A 51 -16.35 -15.46 6.20
C HIS A 51 -14.89 -15.20 5.78
N TYR A 52 -14.61 -14.01 5.31
CA TYR A 52 -13.31 -13.40 5.56
C TYR A 52 -13.40 -12.88 6.98
N GLY A 53 -12.82 -13.64 7.92
CA GLY A 53 -13.01 -13.47 9.34
C GLY A 53 -12.87 -12.01 9.76
N GLY A 54 -13.90 -11.49 10.42
CA GLY A 54 -13.82 -10.27 11.21
C GLY A 54 -13.75 -8.93 10.49
N TRP A 55 -13.80 -8.87 9.17
CA TRP A 55 -13.85 -7.60 8.43
C TRP A 55 -15.22 -6.96 8.61
N GLN A 56 -15.31 -5.98 9.51
CA GLN A 56 -16.43 -5.05 9.47
C GLN A 56 -16.22 -4.18 8.24
N PRO A 57 -17.12 -4.21 7.25
CA PRO A 57 -17.03 -3.28 6.14
C PRO A 57 -17.13 -1.86 6.72
N PHE A 58 -16.19 -0.98 6.35
CA PHE A 58 -16.42 0.44 6.54
C PHE A 58 -17.80 0.78 5.98
N PRO A 59 -18.57 1.66 6.63
CA PRO A 59 -19.80 2.15 6.04
C PRO A 59 -19.45 2.97 4.82
N PHE A 60 -19.31 2.30 3.68
CA PHE A 60 -19.17 2.97 2.41
C PHE A 60 -20.51 3.65 2.10
N GLU A 61 -20.48 4.94 1.85
CA GLU A 61 -21.59 5.56 1.13
C GLU A 61 -21.80 4.73 -0.13
N LYS A 62 -23.05 4.28 -0.37
CA LYS A 62 -23.40 3.44 -1.51
C LYS A 62 -22.93 4.14 -2.79
N ILE A 63 -21.88 3.63 -3.41
CA ILE A 63 -21.55 4.04 -4.77
C ILE A 63 -22.65 3.38 -5.63
N PRO A 64 -23.47 4.16 -6.35
CA PRO A 64 -24.50 3.56 -7.21
C PRO A 64 -23.84 2.63 -8.21
N SER A 65 -24.35 1.41 -8.37
CA SER A 65 -23.80 0.38 -9.26
C SER A 65 -23.72 0.83 -10.74
N ASP A 66 -24.40 1.91 -11.09
CA ASP A 66 -24.54 2.42 -12.46
C ASP A 66 -23.86 3.77 -12.72
N ALA A 67 -23.18 4.34 -11.72
CA ALA A 67 -22.62 5.67 -11.87
C ALA A 67 -21.32 5.65 -12.67
N VAL A 68 -21.33 6.34 -13.82
CA VAL A 68 -20.12 6.86 -14.46
C VAL A 68 -19.81 8.17 -13.75
N VAL A 69 -18.76 8.20 -12.93
CA VAL A 69 -18.36 9.42 -12.23
C VAL A 69 -17.12 9.97 -12.91
N ASN A 70 -17.20 11.19 -13.41
CA ASN A 70 -16.03 11.94 -13.86
C ASN A 70 -15.50 12.73 -12.66
N ARG A 71 -14.35 12.35 -12.11
CA ARG A 71 -13.73 13.01 -10.97
C ARG A 71 -12.27 13.30 -11.33
N ASP A 72 -11.86 14.55 -11.23
CA ASP A 72 -10.51 15.00 -11.55
C ASP A 72 -10.01 14.56 -12.95
N GLY A 73 -10.93 14.38 -13.92
CA GLY A 73 -10.60 13.90 -15.27
C GLY A 73 -10.53 12.37 -15.41
N VAL A 74 -10.83 11.62 -14.35
CA VAL A 74 -10.92 10.16 -14.37
C VAL A 74 -12.38 9.74 -14.61
N VAL A 75 -12.60 8.84 -15.58
CA VAL A 75 -13.90 8.22 -15.82
C VAL A 75 -13.96 6.92 -15.05
N PHE A 76 -15.01 6.76 -14.26
CA PHE A 76 -15.13 5.66 -13.32
C PHE A 76 -16.30 4.75 -13.69
N PHE A 77 -16.01 3.46 -13.80
CA PHE A 77 -16.99 2.40 -14.06
C PHE A 77 -16.96 1.42 -12.89
N HIS A 78 -18.07 1.29 -12.19
CA HIS A 78 -18.20 0.31 -11.12
C HIS A 78 -19.10 -0.84 -11.55
N VAL A 79 -18.64 -2.07 -11.38
CA VAL A 79 -19.41 -3.30 -11.65
C VAL A 79 -19.22 -4.27 -10.47
N SER A 80 -20.27 -5.04 -10.17
CA SER A 80 -20.13 -6.18 -9.25
C SER A 80 -19.28 -7.29 -9.90
N PRO A 81 -18.71 -8.21 -9.11
CA PRO A 81 -18.00 -9.36 -9.67
C PRO A 81 -18.85 -10.19 -10.63
N ASP A 82 -20.14 -10.35 -10.34
CA ASP A 82 -21.06 -11.11 -11.19
C ASP A 82 -21.34 -10.44 -12.54
N GLU A 83 -21.28 -9.11 -12.61
CA GLU A 83 -21.47 -8.33 -13.82
C GLU A 83 -20.16 -8.13 -14.62
N ALA A 84 -19.02 -8.55 -14.07
CA ALA A 84 -17.70 -8.23 -14.63
C ALA A 84 -17.56 -8.72 -16.08
N TYR A 85 -17.98 -9.94 -16.37
CA TYR A 85 -17.82 -10.56 -17.69
C TYR A 85 -18.87 -10.12 -18.73
N GLU A 86 -19.95 -9.52 -18.33
CA GLU A 86 -20.95 -8.98 -19.26
C GLU A 86 -20.81 -7.45 -19.35
N ARG A 87 -21.16 -6.75 -18.29
CA ARG A 87 -21.19 -5.29 -18.24
C ARG A 87 -19.81 -4.68 -18.18
N GLY A 88 -18.89 -5.26 -17.37
CA GLY A 88 -17.50 -4.80 -17.28
C GLY A 88 -16.76 -4.94 -18.61
N LEU A 89 -16.93 -6.07 -19.29
CA LEU A 89 -16.38 -6.29 -20.63
C LEU A 89 -16.93 -5.29 -21.65
N ARG A 90 -18.24 -5.03 -21.65
CA ARG A 90 -18.87 -4.05 -22.53
C ARG A 90 -18.30 -2.65 -22.29
N LEU A 91 -18.33 -2.17 -21.05
CA LEU A 91 -17.85 -0.83 -20.67
C LEU A 91 -16.37 -0.64 -20.98
N GLY A 92 -15.53 -1.63 -20.62
CA GLY A 92 -14.10 -1.60 -20.91
C GLY A 92 -13.78 -1.58 -22.40
N SER A 93 -14.57 -2.32 -23.21
CA SER A 93 -14.40 -2.34 -24.68
C SER A 93 -14.89 -1.05 -25.34
N GLU A 94 -16.03 -0.51 -24.92
CA GLU A 94 -16.60 0.75 -25.41
C GLU A 94 -15.70 1.95 -25.09
N TRP A 95 -14.94 1.88 -23.98
CA TRP A 95 -13.94 2.88 -23.64
C TRP A 95 -12.83 3.00 -24.69
N LYS A 96 -12.56 1.94 -25.47
CA LYS A 96 -11.52 1.87 -26.51
C LYS A 96 -10.15 2.31 -25.96
N PRO A 97 -9.59 1.59 -24.98
CA PRO A 97 -8.29 1.93 -24.42
C PRO A 97 -7.17 1.81 -25.46
N ASP A 98 -6.13 2.63 -25.34
CA ASP A 98 -4.85 2.43 -26.02
C ASP A 98 -3.98 1.42 -25.26
N VAL A 99 -4.20 1.28 -23.93
CA VAL A 99 -3.53 0.34 -23.05
C VAL A 99 -4.43 -0.04 -21.89
N ILE A 100 -4.42 -1.32 -21.51
CA ILE A 100 -5.10 -1.86 -20.33
C ILE A 100 -4.06 -1.99 -19.22
N HIS A 101 -4.33 -1.42 -18.05
CA HIS A 101 -3.47 -1.54 -16.88
C HIS A 101 -4.15 -2.36 -15.80
N LEU A 102 -3.68 -3.57 -15.61
CA LEU A 102 -4.17 -4.55 -14.65
C LEU A 102 -3.42 -4.40 -13.33
N HIS A 103 -4.15 -4.41 -12.20
CA HIS A 103 -3.58 -4.26 -10.86
C HIS A 103 -3.73 -5.48 -9.95
N THR A 104 -4.40 -6.53 -10.44
CA THR A 104 -4.57 -7.79 -9.72
C THR A 104 -4.80 -8.95 -10.68
N ALA A 105 -4.18 -10.07 -10.40
CA ALA A 105 -4.19 -11.25 -11.28
C ALA A 105 -5.58 -11.83 -11.52
N TRP A 106 -6.48 -11.79 -10.55
CA TRP A 106 -7.81 -12.38 -10.70
C TRP A 106 -8.70 -11.66 -11.74
N LEU A 107 -8.36 -10.43 -12.13
CA LEU A 107 -9.00 -9.71 -13.23
C LEU A 107 -8.34 -9.95 -14.59
N ALA A 108 -7.28 -10.77 -14.67
CA ALA A 108 -6.59 -11.05 -15.94
C ALA A 108 -7.52 -11.64 -17.02
N PRO A 109 -8.44 -12.58 -16.70
CA PRO A 109 -9.38 -13.07 -17.72
C PRO A 109 -10.24 -11.96 -18.32
N LEU A 110 -10.75 -11.02 -17.52
CA LEU A 110 -11.51 -9.87 -18.01
C LEU A 110 -10.63 -8.95 -18.87
N ALA A 111 -9.42 -8.65 -18.41
CA ALA A 111 -8.45 -7.84 -19.16
C ALA A 111 -8.14 -8.47 -20.52
N GLN A 112 -7.95 -9.79 -20.59
CA GLN A 112 -7.72 -10.53 -21.81
C GLN A 112 -8.91 -10.43 -22.78
N MET A 113 -10.14 -10.60 -22.31
CA MET A 113 -11.33 -10.44 -23.16
C MET A 113 -11.50 -9.01 -23.69
N ILE A 114 -11.17 -7.99 -22.90
CA ILE A 114 -11.16 -6.58 -23.37
C ILE A 114 -10.06 -6.40 -24.44
N ARG A 115 -8.86 -6.96 -24.20
CA ARG A 115 -7.75 -6.94 -25.15
C ARG A 115 -8.14 -7.54 -26.51
N GLU A 116 -8.80 -8.69 -26.52
CA GLU A 116 -9.26 -9.35 -27.73
C GLU A 116 -10.26 -8.50 -28.55
N ARG A 117 -11.09 -7.69 -27.87
CA ARG A 117 -12.05 -6.81 -28.52
C ARG A 117 -11.45 -5.48 -29.00
N THR A 118 -10.39 -5.02 -28.36
CA THR A 118 -9.86 -3.66 -28.56
C THR A 118 -8.47 -3.63 -29.20
N ASN A 119 -7.77 -4.76 -29.22
CA ASN A 119 -6.35 -4.91 -29.55
C ASN A 119 -5.42 -4.06 -28.66
N ALA A 120 -5.90 -3.58 -27.52
CA ALA A 120 -5.09 -2.80 -26.58
C ALA A 120 -4.10 -3.73 -25.83
N PRO A 121 -2.80 -3.41 -25.79
CA PRO A 121 -1.85 -4.20 -25.01
C PRO A 121 -2.12 -4.09 -23.51
N MET A 122 -1.71 -5.14 -22.77
CA MET A 122 -1.90 -5.26 -21.33
C MET A 122 -0.60 -5.01 -20.58
N VAL A 123 -0.65 -4.11 -19.61
CA VAL A 123 0.38 -3.89 -18.59
C VAL A 123 -0.14 -4.43 -17.27
N LEU A 124 0.67 -5.19 -16.55
CA LEU A 124 0.36 -5.67 -15.20
C LEU A 124 1.30 -5.03 -14.19
N THR A 125 0.78 -4.35 -13.17
CA THR A 125 1.57 -4.02 -11.98
C THR A 125 1.42 -5.11 -10.94
N VAL A 126 2.55 -5.72 -10.56
CA VAL A 126 2.63 -6.64 -9.41
C VAL A 126 2.88 -5.82 -8.16
N HIS A 127 1.84 -5.69 -7.33
CA HIS A 127 1.91 -4.95 -6.07
C HIS A 127 2.54 -5.75 -4.93
N SER A 128 2.57 -7.06 -5.05
CA SER A 128 3.34 -8.02 -4.26
C SER A 128 3.37 -9.34 -5.00
N LEU A 129 4.45 -10.10 -4.82
CA LEU A 129 4.53 -11.46 -5.37
C LEU A 129 3.85 -12.45 -4.42
N ASP A 130 2.83 -13.14 -4.90
CA ASP A 130 2.06 -14.13 -4.13
C ASP A 130 2.97 -15.22 -3.57
N ARG A 131 3.98 -15.67 -4.33
CA ARG A 131 4.97 -16.66 -3.88
C ARG A 131 5.81 -16.14 -2.72
N ALA A 132 6.23 -14.88 -2.77
CA ALA A 132 7.00 -14.27 -1.69
C ALA A 132 6.13 -14.03 -0.43
N GLU A 133 4.87 -13.67 -0.59
CA GLU A 133 3.92 -13.59 0.53
C GLU A 133 3.74 -14.97 1.20
N TYR A 134 3.61 -16.04 0.40
CA TYR A 134 3.50 -17.40 0.91
C TYR A 134 4.74 -17.82 1.73
N GLU A 135 5.95 -17.49 1.27
CA GLU A 135 7.19 -17.83 1.98
C GLU A 135 7.32 -17.14 3.34
N VAL A 136 6.69 -15.97 3.52
CA VAL A 136 6.65 -15.29 4.81
C VAL A 136 5.42 -15.64 5.65
N GLY A 137 4.68 -16.70 5.26
CA GLY A 137 3.61 -17.28 6.05
C GLY A 137 2.22 -16.65 5.81
N GLU A 138 2.04 -15.84 4.76
CA GLU A 138 0.72 -15.38 4.37
C GLU A 138 -0.06 -16.52 3.67
N PHE A 139 -1.38 -16.53 3.89
CA PHE A 139 -2.24 -17.50 3.21
C PHE A 139 -2.53 -17.00 1.79
N VAL A 140 -1.83 -17.57 0.81
CA VAL A 140 -2.00 -17.27 -0.61
C VAL A 140 -2.50 -18.51 -1.33
N THR A 141 -3.67 -18.43 -1.95
CA THR A 141 -4.30 -19.57 -2.64
C THR A 141 -4.14 -19.55 -4.15
N GLN A 142 -3.63 -18.47 -4.74
CA GLN A 142 -3.77 -18.19 -6.17
C GLN A 142 -2.49 -17.73 -6.88
N TRP A 143 -1.29 -18.09 -6.39
CA TRP A 143 -0.04 -17.71 -7.10
C TRP A 143 0.00 -18.18 -8.55
N THR A 144 -0.63 -19.32 -8.89
CA THR A 144 -0.72 -19.80 -10.27
C THR A 144 -1.49 -18.84 -11.17
N ALA A 145 -2.50 -18.14 -10.64
CA ALA A 145 -3.22 -17.11 -11.38
C ALA A 145 -2.34 -15.86 -11.59
N GLN A 146 -1.49 -15.52 -10.62
CA GLN A 146 -0.54 -14.43 -10.76
C GLN A 146 0.55 -14.78 -11.77
N ASP A 147 1.11 -15.99 -11.72
CA ASP A 147 2.10 -16.46 -12.69
C ASP A 147 1.54 -16.42 -14.12
N ALA A 148 0.31 -16.88 -14.33
CA ALA A 148 -0.35 -16.82 -15.63
C ALA A 148 -0.55 -15.37 -16.10
N ALA A 149 -1.03 -14.48 -15.23
CA ALA A 149 -1.21 -13.07 -15.58
C ALA A 149 0.10 -12.36 -15.91
N ILE A 150 1.19 -12.71 -15.21
CA ILE A 150 2.55 -12.23 -15.49
C ILE A 150 3.01 -12.68 -16.86
N ALA A 151 2.81 -13.96 -17.21
CA ALA A 151 3.22 -14.51 -18.49
C ALA A 151 2.44 -13.92 -19.69
N GLU A 152 1.16 -13.58 -19.50
CA GLU A 152 0.28 -13.04 -20.53
C GLU A 152 0.43 -11.53 -20.77
N ALA A 153 1.02 -10.80 -19.82
CA ALA A 153 1.16 -9.35 -19.90
C ALA A 153 2.20 -8.93 -20.97
N ASN A 154 1.89 -7.92 -21.77
CA ASN A 154 2.86 -7.32 -22.71
C ASN A 154 4.01 -6.61 -21.98
N ARG A 155 3.74 -6.09 -20.78
CA ARG A 155 4.72 -5.52 -19.84
C ARG A 155 4.29 -5.81 -18.41
N VAL A 156 5.26 -6.11 -17.58
CA VAL A 156 5.09 -6.27 -16.13
C VAL A 156 5.79 -5.12 -15.42
N ILE A 157 5.13 -4.53 -14.45
CA ILE A 157 5.71 -3.50 -13.60
C ILE A 157 6.00 -4.09 -12.23
N ALA A 158 7.28 -4.16 -11.86
CA ALA A 158 7.73 -4.37 -10.49
C ALA A 158 7.72 -3.01 -9.77
N ILE A 159 7.16 -2.98 -8.56
CA ILE A 159 7.03 -1.72 -7.80
C ILE A 159 8.30 -1.31 -7.06
N SER A 160 9.31 -2.19 -7.03
CA SER A 160 10.63 -1.96 -6.43
C SER A 160 11.68 -2.81 -7.12
N GLN A 161 12.97 -2.53 -6.88
CA GLN A 161 14.05 -3.40 -7.33
C GLN A 161 13.96 -4.77 -6.64
N SER A 162 13.66 -4.78 -5.35
CA SER A 162 13.47 -6.01 -4.58
C SER A 162 12.39 -6.93 -5.18
N GLU A 163 11.27 -6.37 -5.66
CA GLU A 163 10.25 -7.15 -6.36
C GLU A 163 10.74 -7.67 -7.71
N GLN A 164 11.54 -6.90 -8.44
CA GLN A 164 12.16 -7.39 -9.68
C GLN A 164 13.16 -8.53 -9.38
N ASP A 165 13.96 -8.42 -8.33
CA ASP A 165 14.91 -9.47 -7.93
C ASP A 165 14.18 -10.77 -7.55
N LEU A 166 13.02 -10.66 -6.89
CA LEU A 166 12.15 -11.80 -6.62
C LEU A 166 11.54 -12.38 -7.91
N MET A 167 11.17 -11.53 -8.88
CA MET A 167 10.70 -12.01 -10.18
C MET A 167 11.82 -12.75 -10.94
N GLU A 168 13.08 -12.37 -10.78
CA GLU A 168 14.20 -13.09 -11.36
C GLU A 168 14.31 -14.53 -10.80
N ILE A 169 13.93 -14.73 -9.54
CA ILE A 169 13.92 -16.04 -8.90
C ILE A 169 12.71 -16.87 -9.34
N TYR A 170 11.51 -16.28 -9.34
CA TYR A 170 10.26 -17.02 -9.49
C TYR A 170 9.70 -17.08 -10.92
N CYS A 171 10.04 -16.08 -11.76
CA CYS A 171 9.50 -15.91 -13.12
C CYS A 171 10.60 -15.39 -14.08
N PRO A 172 11.76 -16.08 -14.19
CA PRO A 172 12.91 -15.58 -14.96
C PRO A 172 12.60 -15.36 -16.45
N GLU A 173 11.64 -16.11 -17.01
CA GLU A 173 11.24 -16.02 -18.40
C GLU A 173 10.62 -14.69 -18.82
N VAL A 174 10.08 -13.92 -17.89
CA VAL A 174 9.41 -12.65 -18.20
C VAL A 174 10.28 -11.41 -17.97
N LEU A 175 11.51 -11.55 -17.52
CA LEU A 175 12.39 -10.42 -17.13
C LEU A 175 12.60 -9.38 -18.22
N SER A 176 12.63 -9.80 -19.49
CA SER A 176 12.74 -8.87 -20.63
C SER A 176 11.55 -7.92 -20.73
N SER A 177 10.38 -8.32 -20.22
CA SER A 177 9.16 -7.54 -20.19
C SER A 177 9.00 -6.71 -18.91
N VAL A 178 9.82 -6.95 -17.87
CA VAL A 178 9.71 -6.26 -16.57
C VAL A 178 10.28 -4.84 -16.66
N ARG A 179 9.61 -3.91 -16.03
CA ARG A 179 10.06 -2.53 -15.81
C ARG A 179 9.82 -2.15 -14.36
N ILE A 180 10.69 -1.31 -13.79
CA ILE A 180 10.53 -0.80 -12.42
C ILE A 180 9.81 0.54 -12.45
N ALA A 181 8.68 0.61 -11.78
CA ALA A 181 7.99 1.86 -11.50
C ALA A 181 7.34 1.80 -10.12
N GLY A 182 7.94 2.46 -9.15
CA GLY A 182 7.42 2.55 -7.79
C GLY A 182 6.16 3.43 -7.70
N ASN A 183 5.46 3.30 -6.60
CA ASN A 183 4.33 4.16 -6.29
C ASN A 183 4.79 5.58 -5.93
N GLY A 184 3.87 6.51 -5.97
CA GLY A 184 4.08 7.88 -5.53
C GLY A 184 3.15 8.24 -4.37
N ILE A 185 3.28 9.49 -3.93
CA ILE A 185 2.36 10.09 -2.96
C ILE A 185 1.98 11.50 -3.44
N ASP A 186 0.77 11.95 -3.09
CA ASP A 186 0.37 13.34 -3.33
C ASP A 186 0.87 14.25 -2.20
N ASP A 187 1.32 15.46 -2.54
CA ASP A 187 1.80 16.46 -1.54
C ASP A 187 0.64 17.17 -0.80
N SER A 188 -0.59 16.75 -1.05
CA SER A 188 -1.81 17.38 -0.52
C SER A 188 -2.23 16.85 0.86
N ILE A 189 -1.29 16.42 1.68
CA ILE A 189 -1.63 16.00 3.03
C ILE A 189 -1.87 17.23 3.89
N ASP A 190 -3.14 17.38 4.25
CA ASP A 190 -3.56 18.34 5.27
C ASP A 190 -2.90 17.91 6.60
N ALA A 191 -1.80 18.54 6.94
CA ALA A 191 -1.08 18.30 8.19
C ALA A 191 -1.95 18.76 9.37
N GLY A 192 -3.02 17.99 9.60
CA GLY A 192 -3.99 18.24 10.65
C GLY A 192 -3.35 18.27 12.03
N ASN A 193 -2.97 19.44 12.46
CA ASN A 193 -2.48 19.78 13.81
C ASN A 193 -3.46 19.44 14.95
N SER A 194 -4.55 18.68 14.70
CA SER A 194 -5.70 18.68 15.60
C SER A 194 -5.75 17.55 16.61
N VAL A 195 -5.18 16.38 16.34
CA VAL A 195 -5.31 15.21 17.24
C VAL A 195 -4.33 15.31 18.42
N ARG A 196 -3.11 15.77 18.17
CA ARG A 196 -2.08 15.87 19.23
C ARG A 196 -2.49 16.79 20.40
N LYS A 197 -3.32 17.81 20.14
CA LYS A 197 -3.78 18.74 21.19
C LYS A 197 -4.78 18.11 22.17
N ARG A 198 -5.36 16.94 21.85
CA ARG A 198 -6.50 16.40 22.60
C ARG A 198 -6.19 15.17 23.45
N CYS A 199 -5.14 14.37 23.13
CA CYS A 199 -4.99 13.07 23.72
C CYS A 199 -3.82 12.93 24.69
N TRP A 200 -2.67 13.58 24.46
CA TRP A 200 -1.47 13.40 25.30
C TRP A 200 -0.65 14.66 25.48
N ASN A 201 0.11 14.71 26.58
CA ASN A 201 1.04 15.78 26.83
C ASN A 201 2.19 15.74 25.82
N LYS A 202 2.70 16.90 25.39
CA LYS A 202 3.81 17.02 24.42
C LYS A 202 5.10 16.31 24.84
N GLU A 203 5.23 16.02 26.11
CA GLU A 203 6.41 15.35 26.68
C GLU A 203 6.41 13.84 26.47
N ASN A 204 5.26 13.24 26.08
CA ASN A 204 5.14 11.80 25.86
C ASN A 204 5.34 11.49 24.37
N PRO A 205 6.47 10.87 23.97
CA PRO A 205 6.67 10.44 22.58
C PRO A 205 5.60 9.46 22.13
N VAL A 206 5.09 9.65 20.91
CA VAL A 206 4.08 8.80 20.29
C VAL A 206 4.72 7.99 19.17
N VAL A 207 4.74 6.67 19.33
CA VAL A 207 5.17 5.72 18.31
C VAL A 207 3.93 5.20 17.57
N LEU A 208 3.88 5.41 16.27
CA LEU A 208 2.79 5.00 15.40
C LEU A 208 3.17 3.77 14.60
N PHE A 209 2.29 2.79 14.58
CA PHE A 209 2.26 1.70 13.60
C PHE A 209 0.97 1.83 12.79
N THR A 210 1.05 1.64 11.46
CA THR A 210 -0.14 1.58 10.60
C THR A 210 -0.05 0.39 9.67
N GLY A 211 -1.11 -0.43 9.62
CA GLY A 211 -1.17 -1.58 8.72
C GLY A 211 -2.03 -2.72 9.22
N ARG A 212 -2.12 -3.78 8.40
CA ARG A 212 -2.75 -5.04 8.80
C ARG A 212 -1.95 -5.70 9.93
N PHE A 213 -2.64 -6.34 10.88
CA PHE A 213 -2.00 -7.11 11.95
C PHE A 213 -1.76 -8.54 11.48
N VAL A 214 -0.84 -8.68 10.52
CA VAL A 214 -0.40 -9.95 9.94
C VAL A 214 1.10 -10.12 10.21
N GLN A 215 1.54 -11.38 10.21
CA GLN A 215 2.90 -11.74 10.63
C GLN A 215 3.98 -11.00 9.84
N ARG A 216 3.85 -10.94 8.52
CA ARG A 216 4.84 -10.26 7.66
C ARG A 216 4.99 -8.76 7.93
N LYS A 217 4.02 -8.12 8.61
CA LYS A 217 4.12 -6.71 9.02
C LYS A 217 4.90 -6.52 10.31
N GLY A 218 5.39 -7.60 10.93
CA GLY A 218 6.24 -7.55 12.12
C GLY A 218 5.53 -7.06 13.37
N ILE A 219 4.19 -7.21 13.42
CA ILE A 219 3.40 -6.76 14.56
C ILE A 219 3.84 -7.49 15.85
N MET A 220 4.18 -8.77 15.76
CA MET A 220 4.59 -9.56 16.92
C MET A 220 5.91 -9.07 17.52
N GLU A 221 6.88 -8.69 16.66
CA GLU A 221 8.15 -8.11 17.10
C GLU A 221 7.92 -6.76 17.78
N LEU A 222 7.01 -5.94 17.25
CA LEU A 222 6.67 -4.67 17.87
C LEU A 222 6.05 -4.88 19.26
N LEU A 223 5.09 -5.79 19.38
CA LEU A 223 4.43 -6.10 20.65
C LEU A 223 5.41 -6.67 21.68
N ALA A 224 6.40 -7.46 21.25
CA ALA A 224 7.47 -7.97 22.12
C ALA A 224 8.48 -6.87 22.54
N ALA A 225 8.68 -5.85 21.70
CA ALA A 225 9.57 -4.71 21.99
C ALA A 225 8.93 -3.70 22.96
N ILE A 226 7.61 -3.52 22.91
CA ILE A 226 6.89 -2.51 23.73
C ILE A 226 7.22 -2.60 25.23
N PRO A 227 7.13 -3.76 25.91
CA PRO A 227 7.48 -3.87 27.32
C PRO A 227 8.92 -3.47 27.62
N GLN A 228 9.85 -3.80 26.70
CA GLN A 228 11.27 -3.46 26.85
C GLN A 228 11.50 -1.95 26.74
N VAL A 229 10.84 -1.30 25.78
CA VAL A 229 10.88 0.16 25.62
C VAL A 229 10.27 0.85 26.84
N LEU A 230 9.11 0.40 27.32
CA LEU A 230 8.40 1.05 28.44
C LEU A 230 9.11 0.92 29.78
N LYS A 231 10.00 -0.06 29.96
CA LYS A 231 10.88 -0.13 31.12
C LYS A 231 11.87 1.04 31.19
N ILE A 232 12.32 1.54 30.04
CA ILE A 232 13.33 2.60 29.93
C ILE A 232 12.67 3.96 29.71
N ALA A 233 11.61 4.00 28.92
CA ALA A 233 10.87 5.20 28.53
C ALA A 233 9.37 5.06 28.88
N PRO A 234 8.98 5.10 30.18
CA PRO A 234 7.66 4.73 30.66
C PRO A 234 6.52 5.70 30.24
N THR A 235 6.87 6.87 29.72
CA THR A 235 5.88 7.85 29.25
C THR A 235 5.50 7.68 27.78
N THR A 236 6.22 6.83 27.02
CA THR A 236 5.97 6.58 25.60
C THR A 236 4.57 6.03 25.36
N GLN A 237 3.92 6.52 24.33
CA GLN A 237 2.61 6.02 23.87
C GLN A 237 2.81 5.24 22.56
N PHE A 238 2.16 4.10 22.45
CA PHE A 238 2.11 3.30 21.23
C PHE A 238 0.70 3.35 20.66
N VAL A 239 0.58 3.73 19.39
CA VAL A 239 -0.68 3.77 18.65
C VAL A 239 -0.59 2.80 17.49
N LEU A 240 -1.45 1.79 17.52
CA LEU A 240 -1.49 0.71 16.54
C LEU A 240 -2.77 0.86 15.72
N VAL A 241 -2.63 1.43 14.52
CA VAL A 241 -3.73 1.68 13.60
C VAL A 241 -3.85 0.52 12.62
N GLY A 242 -5.03 -0.08 12.56
CA GLY A 242 -5.32 -1.22 11.70
C GLY A 242 -5.95 -2.35 12.46
N GLY A 243 -5.90 -3.54 11.90
CA GLY A 243 -6.58 -4.69 12.51
C GLY A 243 -6.20 -6.00 11.84
N TYR A 244 -6.78 -7.06 12.40
CA TYR A 244 -6.62 -8.41 11.90
C TYR A 244 -7.43 -8.59 10.60
N GLY A 245 -6.88 -9.36 9.66
CA GLY A 245 -7.59 -9.94 8.54
C GLY A 245 -7.59 -11.45 8.70
N GLY A 246 -8.78 -12.07 8.68
CA GLY A 246 -8.97 -13.53 8.56
C GLY A 246 -8.23 -14.43 9.55
N GLY A 247 -8.90 -14.93 10.56
CA GLY A 247 -8.45 -16.12 11.32
C GLY A 247 -7.48 -15.91 12.50
N ALA A 248 -7.07 -14.70 12.79
CA ALA A 248 -6.06 -14.41 13.83
C ALA A 248 -6.63 -14.06 15.22
N GLU A 249 -7.82 -14.54 15.56
CA GLU A 249 -8.46 -14.21 16.85
C GLU A 249 -7.69 -14.77 18.06
N ILE A 250 -7.06 -15.92 17.92
CA ILE A 250 -6.30 -16.56 19.02
C ILE A 250 -5.02 -15.77 19.36
N GLU A 251 -4.33 -15.25 18.33
CA GLU A 251 -3.15 -14.41 18.55
C GLU A 251 -3.51 -13.06 19.18
N ARG A 252 -4.71 -12.55 18.86
CA ARG A 252 -5.23 -11.31 19.43
C ARG A 252 -5.36 -11.38 20.95
N ASP A 253 -5.95 -12.45 21.48
CA ASP A 253 -6.20 -12.59 22.90
C ASP A 253 -4.88 -12.70 23.67
N TRP A 254 -3.93 -13.49 23.19
CA TRP A 254 -2.59 -13.58 23.77
C TRP A 254 -1.85 -12.23 23.76
N MET A 255 -1.95 -11.46 22.68
CA MET A 255 -1.34 -10.14 22.58
C MET A 255 -1.96 -9.15 23.56
N LEU A 256 -3.28 -9.17 23.71
CA LEU A 256 -3.99 -8.32 24.66
C LEU A 256 -3.62 -8.68 26.10
N GLU A 257 -3.49 -9.96 26.43
CA GLU A 257 -3.04 -10.42 27.76
C GLU A 257 -1.61 -9.97 28.06
N THR A 258 -0.68 -10.13 27.10
CA THR A 258 0.73 -9.73 27.26
C THR A 258 0.87 -8.23 27.50
N LEU A 259 0.03 -7.41 26.88
CA LEU A 259 0.06 -5.96 26.98
C LEU A 259 -0.87 -5.38 28.03
N LEU A 260 -1.66 -6.21 28.70
CA LEU A 260 -2.60 -5.77 29.74
C LEU A 260 -1.96 -4.86 30.82
N PRO A 261 -0.72 -5.12 31.29
CA PRO A 261 -0.02 -4.23 32.22
C PRO A 261 0.29 -2.83 31.65
N TYR A 262 0.25 -2.69 30.33
CA TYR A 262 0.62 -1.48 29.59
C TYR A 262 -0.58 -0.84 28.87
N ARG A 263 -1.81 -1.25 29.18
CA ARG A 263 -3.06 -0.79 28.53
C ARG A 263 -3.21 0.73 28.44
N ASP A 264 -2.63 1.47 29.39
CA ASP A 264 -2.65 2.94 29.40
C ASP A 264 -1.60 3.57 28.48
N ARG A 265 -0.76 2.75 27.84
CA ARG A 265 0.35 3.15 26.96
C ARG A 265 0.24 2.58 25.55
N VAL A 266 -0.63 1.58 25.33
CA VAL A 266 -0.80 0.91 24.05
C VAL A 266 -2.25 1.02 23.59
N HIS A 267 -2.46 1.67 22.46
CA HIS A 267 -3.78 2.03 21.93
C HIS A 267 -4.02 1.34 20.59
N PHE A 268 -4.92 0.38 20.59
CA PHE A 268 -5.40 -0.26 19.37
C PHE A 268 -6.61 0.51 18.86
N THR A 269 -6.50 1.12 17.68
CA THR A 269 -7.60 1.95 17.14
C THR A 269 -8.61 1.16 16.33
N GLY A 270 -8.24 -0.04 15.89
CA GLY A 270 -8.96 -0.73 14.81
C GLY A 270 -8.73 -0.04 13.46
N TRP A 271 -9.54 -0.42 12.49
CA TRP A 271 -9.54 0.20 11.17
C TRP A 271 -10.09 1.63 11.23
N LEU A 272 -9.40 2.54 10.55
CA LEU A 272 -9.77 3.95 10.49
C LEU A 272 -9.95 4.38 9.02
N SER A 273 -10.73 5.44 8.83
CA SER A 273 -10.80 6.10 7.52
C SER A 273 -9.42 6.70 7.14
N PRO A 274 -9.10 6.86 5.84
CA PRO A 274 -7.86 7.52 5.42
C PRO A 274 -7.65 8.89 6.06
N SER A 275 -8.73 9.66 6.24
CA SER A 275 -8.68 10.98 6.90
C SER A 275 -8.35 10.88 8.40
N ASP A 276 -8.77 9.81 9.08
CA ASP A 276 -8.45 9.61 10.49
C ASP A 276 -7.05 9.04 10.66
N VAL A 277 -6.58 8.16 9.75
CA VAL A 277 -5.18 7.72 9.70
C VAL A 277 -4.25 8.93 9.53
N ALA A 278 -4.59 9.86 8.64
CA ALA A 278 -3.85 11.09 8.41
C ALA A 278 -3.67 11.93 9.70
N LYS A 279 -4.70 11.99 10.55
CA LYS A 279 -4.61 12.67 11.86
C LYS A 279 -3.60 12.01 12.78
N TRP A 280 -3.47 10.68 12.75
CA TRP A 280 -2.48 9.95 13.54
C TRP A 280 -1.06 10.18 13.04
N TYR A 281 -0.84 10.23 11.73
CA TYR A 281 0.47 10.67 11.20
C TYR A 281 0.85 12.06 11.69
N GLY A 282 -0.10 13.01 11.71
CA GLY A 282 0.14 14.35 12.24
C GLY A 282 0.37 14.42 13.75
N ALA A 283 -0.11 13.43 14.51
CA ALA A 283 0.00 13.37 15.96
C ALA A 283 1.24 12.61 16.46
N ALA A 284 1.81 11.74 15.63
CA ALA A 284 2.93 10.88 15.99
C ALA A 284 4.26 11.65 16.06
N ASP A 285 5.22 11.08 16.79
CA ASP A 285 6.61 11.52 16.86
C ASP A 285 7.56 10.57 16.12
N ILE A 286 7.17 9.31 15.96
CA ILE A 286 7.95 8.24 15.32
C ILE A 286 6.98 7.32 14.57
N LEU A 287 7.33 6.94 13.34
CA LEU A 287 6.68 5.84 12.65
C LEU A 287 7.54 4.58 12.75
N VAL A 288 6.92 3.43 13.04
CA VAL A 288 7.61 2.13 13.05
C VAL A 288 7.04 1.21 11.96
N VAL A 289 7.94 0.61 11.18
CA VAL A 289 7.62 -0.28 10.05
C VAL A 289 8.47 -1.56 10.18
N PRO A 290 8.10 -2.51 11.06
CA PRO A 290 8.93 -3.67 11.39
C PRO A 290 8.68 -4.86 10.44
N SER A 291 8.30 -4.61 9.21
CA SER A 291 7.88 -5.62 8.24
C SER A 291 8.99 -6.61 7.90
N TRP A 292 8.64 -7.88 7.71
CA TRP A 292 9.55 -8.91 7.20
C TRP A 292 9.60 -8.92 5.66
N TYR A 293 8.47 -8.56 5.07
CA TYR A 293 8.31 -8.39 3.64
C TYR A 293 7.41 -7.17 3.42
N GLU A 294 7.93 -6.19 2.73
CA GLU A 294 7.25 -4.95 2.34
C GLU A 294 7.60 -4.63 0.90
N PRO A 295 6.76 -4.98 -0.06
CA PRO A 295 7.05 -4.80 -1.48
C PRO A 295 7.44 -3.38 -1.86
N PHE A 296 6.76 -2.38 -1.28
CA PHE A 296 7.04 -0.98 -1.54
C PHE A 296 7.07 -0.11 -0.27
N GLY A 297 5.98 -0.12 0.52
CA GLY A 297 5.91 0.67 1.74
C GLY A 297 5.24 2.04 1.56
N MET A 298 3.98 2.06 1.15
CA MET A 298 3.19 3.31 1.10
C MET A 298 3.21 4.06 2.44
N VAL A 299 3.14 3.33 3.55
CA VAL A 299 3.23 3.89 4.91
C VAL A 299 4.54 4.64 5.16
N VAL A 300 5.63 4.22 4.51
CA VAL A 300 6.93 4.91 4.57
C VAL A 300 6.83 6.27 3.90
N LEU A 301 6.26 6.34 2.68
CA LEU A 301 6.06 7.62 1.99
C LEU A 301 5.14 8.56 2.78
N GLU A 302 4.08 8.01 3.36
CA GLU A 302 3.17 8.73 4.24
C GLU A 302 3.94 9.33 5.44
N GLY A 303 4.68 8.50 6.19
CA GLY A 303 5.49 8.98 7.31
C GLY A 303 6.53 10.03 6.92
N MET A 304 7.23 9.83 5.80
CA MET A 304 8.18 10.81 5.25
C MET A 304 7.51 12.14 4.93
N LEU A 305 6.31 12.11 4.36
CA LEU A 305 5.59 13.33 3.98
C LEU A 305 5.20 14.15 5.21
N TYR A 306 4.78 13.48 6.30
CA TYR A 306 4.54 14.13 7.60
C TYR A 306 5.80 14.54 8.35
N GLY A 307 6.98 14.23 7.81
CA GLY A 307 8.25 14.54 8.45
C GLY A 307 8.53 13.72 9.70
N LEU A 308 7.97 12.52 9.79
CA LEU A 308 8.25 11.59 10.89
C LEU A 308 9.64 10.96 10.71
N PRO A 309 10.44 10.83 11.76
CA PRO A 309 11.54 9.90 11.78
C PRO A 309 10.97 8.48 11.74
N ILE A 310 11.59 7.62 10.94
CA ILE A 310 11.08 6.27 10.70
C ILE A 310 12.06 5.25 11.26
N ALA A 311 11.55 4.30 12.05
CA ALA A 311 12.23 3.06 12.38
C ALA A 311 11.68 1.97 11.45
N ALA A 312 12.48 1.47 10.52
CA ALA A 312 12.03 0.46 9.57
C ALA A 312 13.02 -0.70 9.46
N THR A 313 12.54 -1.84 9.03
CA THR A 313 13.41 -2.95 8.66
C THR A 313 14.16 -2.66 7.37
N ASP A 314 15.36 -3.21 7.27
CA ASP A 314 16.23 -3.11 6.09
C ASP A 314 15.84 -4.17 5.04
N VAL A 315 14.57 -4.15 4.59
CA VAL A 315 14.04 -5.12 3.61
C VAL A 315 13.12 -4.45 2.60
N GLY A 316 13.10 -4.97 1.38
CA GLY A 316 12.16 -4.59 0.33
C GLY A 316 12.16 -3.10 0.00
N GLY A 317 10.97 -2.58 -0.30
CA GLY A 317 10.78 -1.18 -0.64
C GLY A 317 11.27 -0.17 0.42
N PRO A 318 11.07 -0.39 1.72
CA PRO A 318 11.65 0.48 2.75
C PRO A 318 13.16 0.67 2.64
N ALA A 319 13.93 -0.39 2.36
CA ALA A 319 15.38 -0.32 2.18
C ALA A 319 15.80 0.47 0.93
N GLU A 320 14.93 0.55 -0.08
CA GLU A 320 15.17 1.35 -1.30
C GLU A 320 14.77 2.82 -1.15
N ILE A 321 13.72 3.08 -0.36
CA ILE A 321 13.17 4.43 -0.15
C ILE A 321 13.98 5.20 0.90
N LEU A 322 14.40 4.49 1.96
CA LEU A 322 15.03 5.07 3.15
C LEU A 322 16.56 4.88 3.12
N GLU A 323 17.25 5.83 3.72
CA GLU A 323 18.70 5.77 3.91
C GLU A 323 19.00 5.84 5.40
N HIS A 324 19.71 4.79 5.90
CA HIS A 324 20.05 4.67 7.30
C HIS A 324 20.82 5.90 7.80
N GLU A 325 20.47 6.40 8.99
CA GLU A 325 21.03 7.60 9.65
C GLU A 325 20.88 8.93 8.89
N ARG A 326 20.31 8.91 7.69
CA ARG A 326 20.01 10.12 6.91
C ARG A 326 18.51 10.45 6.91
N THR A 327 17.65 9.50 6.53
CA THR A 327 16.20 9.69 6.44
C THR A 327 15.42 8.79 7.42
N ALA A 328 16.06 7.74 7.94
CA ALA A 328 15.47 6.79 8.88
C ALA A 328 16.54 6.11 9.73
N LEU A 329 16.12 5.31 10.70
CA LEU A 329 16.95 4.26 11.29
C LEU A 329 16.46 2.91 10.79
N LEU A 330 17.33 2.16 10.11
CA LEU A 330 17.05 0.81 9.63
C LEU A 330 17.60 -0.22 10.61
N PHE A 331 16.89 -1.35 10.74
CA PHE A 331 17.27 -2.47 11.60
C PHE A 331 16.92 -3.81 10.93
N PRO A 332 17.61 -4.93 11.30
CA PRO A 332 17.33 -6.24 10.73
C PRO A 332 15.91 -6.73 11.05
N ALA A 333 15.22 -7.30 10.06
CA ALA A 333 13.91 -7.91 10.25
C ALA A 333 13.95 -9.05 11.28
N LYS A 334 12.84 -9.32 11.95
CA LYS A 334 12.68 -10.38 12.97
C LYS A 334 13.63 -10.23 14.18
N ASN A 335 14.15 -9.04 14.44
CA ASN A 335 15.09 -8.77 15.51
C ASN A 335 14.49 -7.79 16.53
N VAL A 336 13.85 -8.33 17.58
CA VAL A 336 13.19 -7.55 18.64
C VAL A 336 14.17 -6.66 19.39
N ALA A 337 15.41 -7.12 19.63
CA ALA A 337 16.41 -6.33 20.33
C ALA A 337 16.82 -5.09 19.51
N ALA A 338 17.14 -5.28 18.21
CA ALA A 338 17.49 -4.18 17.33
C ALA A 338 16.33 -3.19 17.13
N LEU A 339 15.07 -3.70 17.05
CA LEU A 339 13.89 -2.84 17.03
C LEU A 339 13.77 -2.01 18.32
N THR A 340 13.94 -2.65 19.48
CA THR A 340 13.90 -1.99 20.79
C THR A 340 14.94 -0.87 20.88
N ASP A 341 16.19 -1.17 20.55
CA ASP A 341 17.29 -0.19 20.57
C ASP A 341 17.04 0.97 19.60
N THR A 342 16.55 0.67 18.40
CA THR A 342 16.19 1.68 17.39
C THR A 342 15.09 2.62 17.90
N LEU A 343 14.04 2.06 18.50
CA LEU A 343 12.96 2.86 19.08
C LEU A 343 13.46 3.70 20.26
N LEU A 344 14.23 3.14 21.18
CA LEU A 344 14.80 3.88 22.30
C LEU A 344 15.69 5.04 21.85
N ARG A 345 16.53 4.81 20.83
CA ARG A 345 17.37 5.86 20.23
C ARG A 345 16.52 7.01 19.70
N LEU A 346 15.42 6.71 18.99
CA LEU A 346 14.50 7.74 18.49
C LEU A 346 13.71 8.41 19.60
N ILE A 347 13.26 7.66 20.62
CA ILE A 347 12.46 8.19 21.73
C ILE A 347 13.29 9.17 22.56
N THR A 348 14.54 8.84 22.86
CA THR A 348 15.39 9.62 23.76
C THR A 348 16.09 10.81 23.10
N ASP A 349 16.33 10.74 21.78
CA ASP A 349 17.02 11.81 21.04
C ASP A 349 16.07 12.62 20.14
N SER A 350 15.57 13.72 20.68
CA SER A 350 14.67 14.62 19.94
C SER A 350 15.37 15.40 18.81
N LEU A 351 16.69 15.59 18.88
CA LEU A 351 17.47 16.26 17.82
C LEU A 351 17.60 15.32 16.62
N LEU A 352 17.90 14.06 16.89
CA LEU A 352 17.94 13.01 15.86
C LEU A 352 16.59 12.88 15.16
N ARG A 353 15.48 12.82 15.93
CA ARG A 353 14.12 12.80 15.33
C ARG A 353 13.90 13.92 14.35
N ARG A 354 14.20 15.17 14.75
CA ARG A 354 14.04 16.35 13.89
C ARG A 354 14.93 16.30 12.65
N LYS A 355 16.19 15.85 12.80
CA LYS A 355 17.13 15.72 11.69
C LYS A 355 16.61 14.73 10.65
N LEU A 356 16.26 13.51 11.07
CA LEU A 356 15.79 12.44 10.19
C LEU A 356 14.46 12.80 9.53
N GLY A 357 13.48 13.28 10.30
CA GLY A 357 12.17 13.65 9.77
C GLY A 357 12.23 14.79 8.75
N LYS A 358 13.07 15.81 8.98
CA LYS A 358 13.29 16.89 8.01
C LYS A 358 13.90 16.36 6.71
N ALA A 359 14.89 15.48 6.81
CA ALA A 359 15.53 14.88 5.65
C ALA A 359 14.58 13.98 4.88
N ALA A 360 13.80 13.14 5.58
CA ALA A 360 12.78 12.29 5.00
C ALA A 360 11.72 13.09 4.23
N SER A 361 11.20 14.16 4.85
CA SER A 361 10.20 15.05 4.23
C SER A 361 10.72 15.77 2.98
N SER A 362 12.00 16.13 2.97
CA SER A 362 12.65 16.70 1.78
C SER A 362 12.82 15.67 0.68
N GLU A 363 13.22 14.45 1.03
CA GLU A 363 13.49 13.36 0.08
C GLU A 363 12.22 12.90 -0.62
N VAL A 364 11.10 12.70 0.11
CA VAL A 364 9.85 12.25 -0.47
C VAL A 364 9.34 13.25 -1.51
N ARG A 365 9.37 14.54 -1.20
CA ARG A 365 8.96 15.59 -2.15
C ARG A 365 9.85 15.69 -3.37
N LYS A 366 11.12 15.36 -3.22
CA LYS A 366 12.10 15.39 -4.31
C LYS A 366 11.98 14.20 -5.25
N LYS A 367 11.64 13.01 -4.76
CA LYS A 367 11.75 11.76 -5.53
C LYS A 367 10.46 10.98 -5.71
N TRP A 368 9.50 11.09 -4.78
CA TRP A 368 8.41 10.14 -4.65
C TRP A 368 7.01 10.73 -4.82
N LEU A 369 6.89 11.95 -5.35
CA LEU A 369 5.58 12.49 -5.67
C LEU A 369 5.00 11.84 -6.94
N TRP A 370 3.69 11.66 -6.97
CA TRP A 370 3.00 11.15 -8.16
C TRP A 370 3.29 11.93 -9.41
N SER A 371 3.49 13.25 -9.31
CA SER A 371 3.89 14.10 -10.44
C SER A 371 5.21 13.70 -11.10
N GLN A 372 6.06 12.97 -10.37
CA GLN A 372 7.33 12.43 -10.86
C GLN A 372 7.17 10.99 -11.32
N MET A 373 6.49 10.16 -10.51
CA MET A 373 6.30 8.73 -10.82
C MET A 373 5.47 8.51 -12.09
N VAL A 374 4.45 9.31 -12.32
CA VAL A 374 3.58 9.22 -13.51
C VAL A 374 4.35 9.30 -14.84
N LYS A 375 5.50 9.97 -14.85
CA LYS A 375 6.36 10.06 -16.05
C LYS A 375 6.94 8.71 -16.44
N LYS A 376 7.30 7.87 -15.44
CA LYS A 376 7.77 6.50 -15.68
C LYS A 376 6.66 5.64 -16.25
N PHE A 377 5.46 5.69 -15.66
CA PHE A 377 4.29 4.95 -16.15
C PHE A 377 3.92 5.36 -17.57
N ARG A 378 3.88 6.67 -17.87
CA ARG A 378 3.62 7.17 -19.22
C ARG A 378 4.60 6.59 -20.24
N ARG A 379 5.89 6.55 -19.92
CA ARG A 379 6.91 5.99 -20.78
C ARG A 379 6.69 4.49 -21.01
N ILE A 380 6.40 3.73 -19.96
CA ILE A 380 6.11 2.30 -20.05
C ILE A 380 4.89 2.05 -20.94
N TYR A 381 3.82 2.83 -20.79
CA TYR A 381 2.63 2.71 -21.65
C TYR A 381 2.97 2.99 -23.12
N GLN A 382 3.72 4.05 -23.40
CA GLN A 382 4.14 4.39 -24.76
C GLN A 382 4.97 3.27 -25.39
N GLU A 383 6.00 2.79 -24.70
CA GLU A 383 6.83 1.67 -25.14
C GLU A 383 5.99 0.40 -25.40
N THR A 384 5.00 0.14 -24.55
CA THR A 384 4.12 -1.03 -24.68
C THR A 384 3.23 -0.93 -25.93
N ILE A 385 2.63 0.25 -26.13
CA ILE A 385 1.77 0.50 -27.30
C ILE A 385 2.58 0.42 -28.61
N GLU A 386 3.77 0.99 -28.63
CA GLU A 386 4.68 0.96 -29.79
C GLU A 386 5.09 -0.48 -30.13
N THR A 387 5.50 -1.25 -29.14
CA THR A 387 5.88 -2.66 -29.34
C THR A 387 4.72 -3.50 -29.85
N ALA A 388 3.51 -3.28 -29.33
CA ALA A 388 2.32 -4.04 -29.75
C ALA A 388 1.86 -3.73 -31.19
N LYS A 389 2.26 -2.59 -31.76
CA LYS A 389 1.97 -2.25 -33.18
C LYS A 389 2.96 -2.89 -34.15
N LEU A 390 4.09 -3.36 -33.68
CA LEU A 390 5.14 -3.96 -34.50
C LEU A 390 5.00 -5.50 -34.61
N ASN A 391 4.25 -6.08 -33.67
CA ASN A 391 3.90 -7.51 -33.65
C ASN A 391 2.50 -7.74 -34.20
#